data_34332841bc7a6c33e091d9a616edf018
#
_entry.id   34332841bc7a6c33e091d9a616edf018
#
_cell.length_a   1.000
_cell.length_b   1.000
_cell.length_c   1.000
_cell.angle_alpha   90.00
_cell.angle_beta   90.00
_cell.angle_gamma   90.00
#
_symmetry.space_group_name_H-M   'P 1'
#
loop_
_entity.id
_entity.type
_entity.pdbx_description
1 polymer ?
#
loop_
_entity_poly.entity_id
_entity_poly.type
_entity_poly.pdbx_seq_one_letter_code
_entity_poly.pdbx_strand_id
1 'polypeptide(L)'
;METNQILDEIREVNLSYLLLAQQMLREDRVAAMYRLGIDEDIADILVKLTNSQLLKMAGSNMLLCRFRFDDSLIAEILTSHKQDRALTQSHAAILMAGLPAEKIS
;
A
#
# COMPACT_ATOMS: atom_id res chain seq x y z
N MET A 1 22.67 6.16 0.21
CA MET A 1 21.83 6.64 -0.91
C MET A 1 21.78 8.15 -0.86
N GLU A 2 22.01 8.78 -1.96
CA GLU A 2 21.95 10.23 -2.02
C GLU A 2 20.51 10.71 -1.93
N THR A 3 20.35 11.96 -1.48
CA THR A 3 19.02 12.55 -1.34
C THR A 3 18.23 12.52 -2.64
N ASN A 4 18.87 12.81 -3.77
CA ASN A 4 18.20 12.80 -5.08
C ASN A 4 17.73 11.40 -5.45
N GLN A 5 18.51 10.38 -5.12
CA GLN A 5 18.12 9.00 -5.38
C GLN A 5 16.93 8.61 -4.51
N ILE A 6 16.94 9.05 -3.25
CA ILE A 6 15.82 8.78 -2.34
C ILE A 6 14.55 9.42 -2.88
N LEU A 7 14.61 10.66 -3.34
CA LEU A 7 13.45 11.34 -3.88
C LEU A 7 12.94 10.68 -5.15
N ASP A 8 13.83 10.19 -6.00
CA ASP A 8 13.44 9.46 -7.20
C ASP A 8 12.73 8.15 -6.85
N GLU A 9 13.24 7.44 -5.86
CA GLU A 9 12.63 6.20 -5.40
C GLU A 9 11.23 6.46 -4.81
N ILE A 10 11.11 7.53 -4.02
CA ILE A 10 9.82 7.91 -3.46
C ILE A 10 8.82 8.20 -4.58
N ARG A 11 9.26 8.93 -5.60
CA ARG A 11 8.39 9.24 -6.73
C ARG A 11 7.91 7.99 -7.44
N GLU A 12 8.80 7.05 -7.67
CA GLU A 12 8.45 5.80 -8.33
C GLU A 12 7.44 4.99 -7.52
N VAL A 13 7.67 4.87 -6.23
CA VAL A 13 6.75 4.15 -5.35
C VAL A 13 5.40 4.85 -5.31
N ASN A 14 5.41 6.17 -5.16
CA ASN A 14 4.17 6.95 -5.14
C ASN A 14 3.37 6.77 -6.42
N LEU A 15 4.04 6.84 -7.55
CA LEU A 15 3.34 6.70 -8.84
C LEU A 15 2.73 5.31 -8.98
N SER A 16 3.50 4.28 -8.65
CA SER A 16 3.00 2.90 -8.71
C SER A 16 1.80 2.70 -7.79
N TYR A 17 1.87 3.26 -6.59
CA TYR A 17 0.80 3.18 -5.61
C TYR A 17 -0.47 3.86 -6.15
N LEU A 18 -0.34 5.06 -6.68
CA LEU A 18 -1.49 5.80 -7.20
C LEU A 18 -2.14 5.10 -8.39
N LEU A 19 -1.32 4.56 -9.29
CA LEU A 19 -1.83 3.84 -10.45
C LEU A 19 -2.57 2.57 -10.03
N LEU A 20 -2.00 1.84 -9.09
CA LEU A 20 -2.64 0.64 -8.56
C LEU A 20 -3.95 1.00 -7.87
N ALA A 21 -3.95 2.06 -7.08
CA ALA A 21 -5.15 2.50 -6.39
C ALA A 21 -6.27 2.84 -7.38
N GLN A 22 -5.95 3.55 -8.45
CA GLN A 22 -6.94 3.86 -9.49
C GLN A 22 -7.51 2.60 -10.12
N GLN A 23 -6.64 1.66 -10.44
CA GLN A 23 -7.07 0.42 -11.06
C GLN A 23 -7.96 -0.39 -10.12
N MET A 24 -7.59 -0.50 -8.86
CA MET A 24 -8.37 -1.20 -7.85
C MET A 24 -9.76 -0.59 -7.73
N LEU A 25 -9.84 0.74 -7.70
CA LEU A 25 -11.11 1.44 -7.57
C LEU A 25 -12.01 1.24 -8.78
N ARG A 26 -11.42 1.10 -9.97
CA ARG A 26 -12.20 0.85 -11.18
C ARG A 26 -12.72 -0.57 -11.26
N GLU A 27 -11.98 -1.51 -10.67
CA GLU A 27 -12.38 -2.91 -10.72
C GLU A 27 -13.40 -3.27 -9.64
N ASP A 28 -13.18 -2.83 -8.41
CA ASP A 28 -14.09 -3.09 -7.31
C ASP A 28 -13.92 -1.97 -6.28
N ARG A 29 -14.77 -0.97 -6.39
CA ARG A 29 -14.66 0.24 -5.59
C ARG A 29 -14.74 -0.02 -4.09
N VAL A 30 -15.71 -0.82 -3.68
CA VAL A 30 -15.91 -1.08 -2.25
C VAL A 30 -14.72 -1.82 -1.66
N ALA A 31 -14.28 -2.87 -2.32
CA ALA A 31 -13.13 -3.63 -1.85
C ALA A 31 -11.86 -2.77 -1.86
N ALA A 32 -11.70 -1.94 -2.89
CA ALA A 32 -10.54 -1.07 -2.99
C ALA A 32 -10.50 -0.06 -1.85
N MET A 33 -11.63 0.55 -1.55
CA MET A 33 -11.72 1.51 -0.43
C MET A 33 -11.29 0.88 0.88
N TYR A 34 -11.74 -0.34 1.11
CA TYR A 34 -11.37 -1.07 2.31
C TYR A 34 -9.87 -1.35 2.36
N ARG A 35 -9.32 -1.85 1.27
CA ARG A 35 -7.90 -2.20 1.20
C ARG A 35 -6.98 -0.99 1.27
N LEU A 36 -7.40 0.10 0.64
CA LEU A 36 -6.63 1.33 0.66
C LEU A 36 -6.84 2.13 1.94
N GLY A 37 -7.90 1.85 2.67
CA GLY A 37 -8.21 2.58 3.90
C GLY A 37 -8.66 4.00 3.62
N ILE A 38 -9.44 4.20 2.57
CA ILE A 38 -9.92 5.53 2.18
C ILE A 38 -11.44 5.56 2.13
N ASP A 39 -11.99 6.75 2.24
CA ASP A 39 -13.44 6.94 2.18
C ASP A 39 -13.90 7.29 0.76
N GLU A 40 -15.19 7.49 0.60
CA GLU A 40 -15.80 7.79 -0.69
C GLU A 40 -15.25 9.05 -1.33
N ASP A 41 -15.03 10.08 -0.54
CA ASP A 41 -14.57 11.37 -1.07
C ASP A 41 -13.17 11.23 -1.67
N ILE A 42 -12.29 10.54 -0.98
CA ILE A 42 -10.94 10.31 -1.47
C ILE A 42 -10.97 9.40 -2.69
N ALA A 43 -11.81 8.37 -2.66
CA ALA A 43 -11.96 7.47 -3.80
C ALA A 43 -12.42 8.21 -5.05
N ASP A 44 -13.38 9.13 -4.90
CA ASP A 44 -13.85 9.94 -6.03
C ASP A 44 -12.71 10.77 -6.62
N ILE A 45 -11.91 11.38 -5.77
CA ILE A 45 -10.79 12.19 -6.22
C ILE A 45 -9.76 11.35 -6.96
N LEU A 46 -9.38 10.22 -6.37
CA LEU A 46 -8.36 9.35 -6.96
C LEU A 46 -8.75 8.83 -8.33
N VAL A 47 -10.01 8.40 -8.48
CA VAL A 47 -10.48 7.85 -9.75
C VAL A 47 -10.42 8.90 -10.87
N LYS A 48 -10.63 10.16 -10.53
CA LYS A 48 -10.70 11.24 -11.48
C LYS A 48 -9.36 11.90 -11.80
N LEU A 49 -8.30 11.53 -11.10
CA LEU A 49 -7.01 12.15 -11.35
C LEU A 49 -6.50 11.83 -12.75
N THR A 50 -6.01 12.85 -13.43
CA THR A 50 -5.38 12.70 -14.73
C THR A 50 -3.94 12.24 -14.53
N ASN A 51 -3.31 11.78 -15.62
CA ASN A 51 -1.90 11.38 -15.55
C ASN A 51 -1.01 12.53 -15.08
N SER A 52 -1.31 13.74 -15.53
CA SER A 52 -0.54 14.91 -15.12
C SER A 52 -0.66 15.14 -13.61
N GLN A 53 -1.86 14.99 -13.07
CA GLN A 53 -2.08 15.14 -11.65
C GLN A 53 -1.43 14.04 -10.84
N LEU A 54 -1.46 12.81 -11.36
CA LEU A 54 -0.78 11.69 -10.70
C LEU A 54 0.72 11.93 -10.59
N LEU A 55 1.32 12.40 -11.69
CA LEU A 55 2.74 12.69 -11.70
C LEU A 55 3.10 13.80 -10.71
N LYS A 56 2.24 14.80 -10.61
CA LYS A 56 2.45 15.89 -9.70
C LYS A 56 2.37 15.41 -8.23
N MET A 57 1.38 14.58 -7.93
CA MET A 57 1.27 14.02 -6.60
C MET A 57 2.43 13.08 -6.26
N ALA A 58 2.84 12.26 -7.22
CA ALA A 58 3.94 11.33 -7.01
C ALA A 58 5.24 12.06 -6.72
N GLY A 59 5.37 13.29 -7.23
CA GLY A 59 6.57 14.08 -7.03
C GLY A 59 6.71 14.72 -5.67
N SER A 60 5.81 14.45 -4.73
CA SER A 60 5.96 14.97 -3.38
C SER A 60 7.17 14.29 -2.73
N ASN A 61 7.74 14.91 -1.71
CA ASN A 61 8.90 14.36 -1.05
C ASN A 61 8.55 13.39 0.08
N MET A 62 7.29 12.95 0.15
CA MET A 62 6.81 12.01 1.15
C MET A 62 6.20 10.81 0.47
N LEU A 63 6.32 9.65 1.11
CA LEU A 63 5.62 8.46 0.64
C LEU A 63 4.13 8.62 0.89
N LEU A 64 3.33 8.35 -0.14
CA LEU A 64 1.88 8.44 -0.04
C LEU A 64 1.30 7.22 0.65
N CYS A 65 1.89 6.06 0.45
CA CYS A 65 1.51 4.89 1.21
C CYS A 65 2.33 4.85 2.50
N ARG A 66 1.78 4.24 3.53
CA ARG A 66 2.46 4.20 4.81
C ARG A 66 2.12 2.93 5.57
N PHE A 67 2.95 2.60 6.53
CA PHE A 67 2.72 1.44 7.36
C PHE A 67 1.48 1.62 8.23
N ARG A 68 0.77 0.53 8.46
CA ARG A 68 -0.42 0.51 9.30
C ARG A 68 -0.08 -0.16 10.62
N PHE A 69 0.75 0.51 11.41
CA PHE A 69 1.22 -0.07 12.67
C PHE A 69 0.14 -0.17 13.73
N ASP A 70 -0.96 0.53 13.55
CA ASP A 70 -2.10 0.40 14.44
C ASP A 70 -2.92 -0.86 14.14
N ASP A 71 -2.61 -1.53 13.05
CA ASP A 71 -3.24 -2.80 12.73
C ASP A 71 -2.63 -3.87 13.63
N SER A 72 -3.45 -4.40 14.56
CA SER A 72 -2.96 -5.36 15.53
C SER A 72 -2.40 -6.63 14.90
N LEU A 73 -2.93 -7.00 13.74
CA LEU A 73 -2.49 -8.20 13.04
C LEU A 73 -1.07 -8.02 12.52
N ILE A 74 -0.80 -6.87 11.91
CA ILE A 74 0.53 -6.56 11.40
C ILE A 74 1.53 -6.44 12.57
N ALA A 75 1.11 -5.78 13.64
CA ALA A 75 1.94 -5.62 14.82
C ALA A 75 2.27 -6.97 15.43
N GLU A 76 1.29 -7.87 15.47
CA GLU A 76 1.50 -9.20 16.00
C GLU A 76 2.51 -9.99 15.18
N ILE A 77 2.40 -9.95 13.87
CA ILE A 77 3.36 -10.61 12.99
C ILE A 77 4.76 -10.10 13.23
N LEU A 78 4.92 -8.79 13.33
CA LEU A 78 6.23 -8.18 13.51
C LEU A 78 6.84 -8.48 14.87
N THR A 79 6.01 -8.53 15.91
CA THR A 79 6.52 -8.70 17.27
C THR A 79 6.71 -10.17 17.66
N SER A 80 5.95 -11.09 17.11
CA SER A 80 6.06 -12.50 17.42
C SER A 80 7.17 -13.20 16.67
N HIS A 81 7.84 -12.49 15.80
CA HIS A 81 8.87 -13.03 14.94
C HIS A 81 9.96 -13.78 15.68
N LYS A 82 10.32 -13.37 16.88
CA LYS A 82 11.43 -13.95 17.62
C LYS A 82 11.05 -15.15 18.48
N GLN A 83 9.78 -15.38 18.70
CA GLN A 83 9.34 -16.39 19.63
C GLN A 83 9.31 -17.80 19.05
N ASP A 84 8.81 -17.93 17.86
CA ASP A 84 8.76 -19.20 17.17
C ASP A 84 8.86 -18.97 15.70
N ARG A 85 10.06 -19.10 15.18
CA ARG A 85 10.32 -18.77 13.80
C ARG A 85 9.51 -19.62 12.83
N ALA A 86 9.45 -20.91 13.05
CA ALA A 86 8.73 -21.80 12.13
C ALA A 86 7.24 -21.52 12.15
N LEU A 87 6.67 -21.38 13.35
CA LEU A 87 5.26 -21.10 13.50
C LEU A 87 4.93 -19.71 12.95
N THR A 88 5.80 -18.75 13.23
CA THR A 88 5.61 -17.39 12.76
C THR A 88 5.61 -17.32 11.24
N GLN A 89 6.54 -18.05 10.61
CA GLN A 89 6.60 -18.07 9.16
C GLN A 89 5.35 -18.70 8.56
N SER A 90 4.87 -19.80 9.15
CA SER A 90 3.64 -20.43 8.68
C SER A 90 2.46 -19.51 8.88
N HIS A 91 2.41 -18.85 10.01
CA HIS A 91 1.33 -17.93 10.33
C HIS A 91 1.33 -16.73 9.38
N ALA A 92 2.48 -16.17 9.13
CA ALA A 92 2.62 -15.07 8.19
C ALA A 92 2.23 -15.47 6.78
N ALA A 93 2.63 -16.66 6.36
CA ALA A 93 2.28 -17.16 5.03
C ALA A 93 0.77 -17.33 4.89
N ILE A 94 0.11 -17.84 5.92
CA ILE A 94 -1.34 -18.00 5.90
C ILE A 94 -2.03 -16.63 5.82
N LEU A 95 -1.59 -15.69 6.62
CA LEU A 95 -2.17 -14.35 6.61
C LEU A 95 -1.94 -13.66 5.27
N MET A 96 -0.76 -13.77 4.73
CA MET A 96 -0.47 -13.17 3.45
C MET A 96 -1.25 -13.83 2.32
N ALA A 97 -1.49 -15.12 2.40
CA ALA A 97 -2.29 -15.81 1.42
C ALA A 97 -3.75 -15.36 1.45
N GLY A 98 -4.21 -14.85 2.58
CA GLY A 98 -5.55 -14.32 2.70
C GLY A 98 -5.69 -12.87 2.29
N LEU A 99 -4.58 -12.18 2.06
CA LEU A 99 -4.63 -10.79 1.68
C LEU A 99 -4.63 -10.64 0.16
N PRO A 100 -5.38 -9.68 -0.36
CA PRO A 100 -5.38 -9.48 -1.81
C PRO A 100 -4.03 -9.11 -2.37
N ALA A 101 -3.22 -8.50 -1.56
CA ALA A 101 -1.88 -8.10 -1.98
C ALA A 101 -1.01 -9.29 -2.33
N GLU A 102 -1.34 -10.45 -1.86
CA GLU A 102 -0.54 -11.56 -2.18
C GLU A 102 -0.67 -12.06 -3.52
N LYS A 103 -1.61 -11.58 -4.18
CA LYS A 103 -1.68 -11.84 -5.58
C LYS A 103 -0.60 -11.15 -6.31
N ILE A 104 0.17 -10.42 -5.63
CA ILE A 104 1.36 -9.86 -6.11
C ILE A 104 2.33 -10.87 -6.51
N SER A 105 2.38 -11.92 -5.83
CA SER A 105 3.40 -12.91 -6.09
C SER A 105 3.16 -13.66 -7.38
#